data_3f9b7d384f60a478a5f67b5adf241e71
#
_entry.id   3f9b7d384f60a478a5f67b5adf241e71
#
_cell.length_a   1.000
_cell.length_b   1.000
_cell.length_c   1.000
_cell.angle_alpha   90.00
_cell.angle_beta   90.00
_cell.angle_gamma   90.00
#
_symmetry.space_group_name_H-M   'P 1'
#
loop_
_entity.id
_entity.type
_entity.pdbx_description
1 polymer ?
#
loop_
_entity_poly.entity_id
_entity_poly.type
_entity_poly.pdbx_seq_one_letter_code
_entity_poly.pdbx_strand_id
1 'polypeptide(L)'
;MANTIPFKLITPTQVVFEGDAELVIAVTTEGEEGILPSHAPFLAALKPGVLRANVRKDGNVERLELATREGFMQALPDRVTVLVDEALRFDDVDVAKAREEAASSDRVTADFGAAKLRLTGH
;
A
#
# COMPACT_ATOMS: atom_id res chain seq x y z
N MET A 1 -10.81 5.87 23.70
CA MET A 1 -11.09 4.75 22.82
C MET A 1 -10.09 4.66 21.71
N ALA A 2 -9.59 3.47 21.49
CA ALA A 2 -8.66 3.26 20.40
C ALA A 2 -9.42 3.27 19.08
N ASN A 3 -9.06 4.20 18.18
CA ASN A 3 -9.60 4.27 16.84
C ASN A 3 -8.55 3.82 15.84
N THR A 4 -7.85 2.74 16.19
CA THR A 4 -6.79 2.18 15.37
C THR A 4 -7.00 0.69 15.18
N ILE A 5 -6.34 0.16 14.14
CA ILE A 5 -6.32 -1.25 13.86
C ILE A 5 -4.87 -1.65 13.57
N PRO A 6 -4.38 -2.78 14.11
CA PRO A 6 -3.07 -3.28 13.74
C PRO A 6 -2.97 -3.47 12.23
N PHE A 7 -1.91 -2.92 11.64
CA PHE A 7 -1.67 -2.94 10.21
C PHE A 7 -0.27 -3.46 9.93
N LYS A 8 -0.17 -4.41 9.01
CA LYS A 8 1.10 -5.00 8.62
C LYS A 8 1.21 -5.02 7.10
N LEU A 9 2.32 -4.48 6.59
CA LEU A 9 2.63 -4.48 5.16
C LEU A 9 3.89 -5.31 4.97
N ILE A 10 3.77 -6.40 4.22
CA ILE A 10 4.88 -7.33 4.02
C ILE A 10 5.12 -7.61 2.54
N THR A 11 6.38 -7.90 2.23
CA THR A 11 6.81 -8.44 0.95
C THR A 11 7.42 -9.81 1.20
N PRO A 12 7.74 -10.59 0.16
CA PRO A 12 8.37 -11.90 0.37
C PRO A 12 9.67 -11.87 1.15
N THR A 13 10.37 -10.72 1.18
CA THR A 13 11.70 -10.62 1.79
C THR A 13 11.72 -9.87 3.12
N GLN A 14 10.67 -9.12 3.48
CA GLN A 14 10.73 -8.31 4.69
C GLN A 14 9.36 -7.81 5.14
N VAL A 15 9.30 -7.42 6.40
CA VAL A 15 8.19 -6.62 6.93
C VAL A 15 8.53 -5.17 6.62
N VAL A 16 7.72 -4.52 5.78
CA VAL A 16 7.95 -3.14 5.37
C VAL A 16 7.42 -2.17 6.43
N PHE A 17 6.27 -2.48 7.01
CA PHE A 17 5.67 -1.69 8.08
C PHE A 17 4.85 -2.59 8.99
N GLU A 18 4.90 -2.29 10.27
CA GLU A 18 4.04 -2.94 11.28
C GLU A 18 3.74 -1.93 12.38
N GLY A 19 2.45 -1.70 12.63
CA GLY A 19 2.04 -0.74 13.64
C GLY A 19 0.53 -0.54 13.59
N ASP A 20 0.05 0.53 14.21
CA ASP A 20 -1.37 0.84 14.29
C ASP A 20 -1.76 1.89 13.25
N ALA A 21 -2.89 1.67 12.59
CA ALA A 21 -3.39 2.59 11.57
C ALA A 21 -4.79 3.05 11.91
N GLU A 22 -5.11 4.29 11.56
CA GLU A 22 -6.47 4.83 11.64
C GLU A 22 -7.23 4.60 10.35
N LEU A 23 -6.51 4.45 9.24
CA LEU A 23 -7.07 4.26 7.92
C LEU A 23 -6.01 3.62 7.03
N VAL A 24 -6.41 2.64 6.23
CA VAL A 24 -5.56 2.06 5.18
C VAL A 24 -6.32 2.16 3.87
N ILE A 25 -5.70 2.73 2.84
CA ILE A 25 -6.28 2.82 1.51
C ILE A 25 -5.41 2.03 0.55
N ALA A 26 -5.99 1.01 -0.06
CA ALA A 26 -5.29 0.16 -1.02
C ALA A 26 -6.00 0.19 -2.38
N VAL A 27 -5.26 -0.10 -3.44
CA VAL A 27 -5.82 -0.16 -4.79
C VAL A 27 -6.15 -1.61 -5.11
N THR A 28 -7.43 -1.94 -5.08
CA THR A 28 -7.89 -3.28 -5.41
C THR A 28 -8.15 -3.40 -6.91
N THR A 29 -8.35 -4.61 -7.38
CA THR A 29 -8.71 -4.84 -8.79
C THR A 29 -10.04 -4.19 -9.17
N GLU A 30 -10.84 -3.79 -8.18
CA GLU A 30 -12.13 -3.12 -8.41
C GLU A 30 -12.11 -1.63 -8.03
N GLY A 31 -10.94 -1.08 -7.72
CA GLY A 31 -10.78 0.32 -7.37
C GLY A 31 -10.18 0.52 -5.98
N GLU A 32 -10.08 1.77 -5.56
CA GLU A 32 -9.55 2.06 -4.23
C GLU A 32 -10.51 1.63 -3.15
N GLU A 33 -9.97 1.09 -2.05
CA GLU A 33 -10.74 0.65 -0.90
C GLU A 33 -10.10 1.20 0.36
N GLY A 34 -10.90 1.88 1.16
CA GLY A 34 -10.47 2.41 2.46
C GLY A 34 -10.94 1.51 3.59
N ILE A 35 -10.02 1.14 4.47
CA ILE A 35 -10.31 0.26 5.61
C ILE A 35 -10.19 1.08 6.88
N LEU A 36 -11.28 1.15 7.62
CA LEU A 36 -11.35 1.77 8.94
C LEU A 36 -11.36 0.69 10.02
N PRO A 37 -11.01 1.03 11.27
CA PRO A 37 -11.09 0.05 12.35
C PRO A 37 -12.50 -0.54 12.48
N SER A 38 -12.58 -1.82 12.83
CA SER A 38 -13.84 -2.55 13.06
C SER A 38 -14.71 -2.76 11.81
N HIS A 39 -14.13 -2.69 10.63
CA HIS A 39 -14.86 -2.96 9.40
C HIS A 39 -15.17 -4.47 9.27
N ALA A 40 -16.08 -4.82 8.35
CA ALA A 40 -16.39 -6.21 8.08
C ALA A 40 -15.20 -6.93 7.44
N PRO A 41 -15.03 -8.24 7.72
CA PRO A 41 -13.93 -9.00 7.10
C PRO A 41 -14.04 -9.02 5.58
N PHE A 42 -12.87 -8.87 4.90
CA PHE A 42 -12.83 -9.12 3.48
C PHE A 42 -11.42 -9.42 2.99
N LEU A 43 -11.34 -10.05 1.83
CA LEU A 43 -10.09 -10.38 1.16
C LEU A 43 -10.16 -9.79 -0.24
N ALA A 44 -9.14 -9.04 -0.64
CA ALA A 44 -9.10 -8.40 -1.94
C ALA A 44 -7.77 -8.65 -2.64
N ALA A 45 -7.84 -8.86 -3.95
CA ALA A 45 -6.66 -8.83 -4.80
C ALA A 45 -6.29 -7.36 -5.05
N LEU A 46 -5.00 -7.07 -4.98
CA LEU A 46 -4.47 -5.73 -5.19
C LEU A 46 -3.77 -5.65 -6.53
N LYS A 47 -3.98 -4.55 -7.22
CA LYS A 47 -3.20 -4.21 -8.41
C LYS A 47 -2.14 -3.19 -8.02
N PRO A 48 -1.11 -2.98 -8.86
CA PRO A 48 -0.10 -1.97 -8.55
C PRO A 48 -0.73 -0.60 -8.38
N GLY A 49 -0.29 0.13 -7.35
CA GLY A 49 -0.81 1.46 -7.06
C GLY A 49 -0.08 2.10 -5.90
N VAL A 50 -0.60 3.23 -5.44
CA VAL A 50 -0.08 3.90 -4.26
C VAL A 50 -0.94 3.51 -3.07
N LEU A 51 -0.34 2.75 -2.14
CA LEU A 51 -0.97 2.42 -0.87
C LEU A 51 -0.75 3.59 0.08
N ARG A 52 -1.80 3.99 0.79
CA ARG A 52 -1.75 5.10 1.75
C ARG A 52 -2.31 4.63 3.07
N ALA A 53 -1.74 5.10 4.16
CA ALA A 53 -2.24 4.79 5.48
C ALA A 53 -1.98 5.95 6.41
N ASN A 54 -2.90 6.19 7.34
CA ASN A 54 -2.67 7.10 8.44
C ASN A 54 -2.29 6.24 9.64
N VAL A 55 -1.03 6.33 10.05
CA VAL A 55 -0.49 5.46 11.10
C VAL A 55 -0.19 6.24 12.35
N ARG A 56 -0.29 5.58 13.49
CA ARG A 56 0.07 6.16 14.79
C ARG A 56 1.52 5.87 15.09
N LYS A 57 2.27 6.92 15.42
CA LYS A 57 3.67 6.78 15.80
C LYS A 57 3.97 7.78 16.90
N ASP A 58 4.36 7.28 18.07
CA ASP A 58 4.71 8.09 19.24
C ASP A 58 3.62 9.11 19.59
N GLY A 59 2.35 8.67 19.53
CA GLY A 59 1.20 9.52 19.85
C GLY A 59 0.75 10.45 18.74
N ASN A 60 1.49 10.51 17.64
CA ASN A 60 1.16 11.35 16.49
C ASN A 60 0.65 10.53 15.32
N VAL A 61 -0.13 11.15 14.45
CA VAL A 61 -0.60 10.52 13.22
C VAL A 61 0.33 10.94 12.09
N GLU A 62 0.87 9.96 11.37
CA GLU A 62 1.73 10.19 10.22
C GLU A 62 1.11 9.56 8.98
N ARG A 63 1.34 10.19 7.83
CA ARG A 63 0.91 9.64 6.54
C ARG A 63 1.99 8.72 6.00
N LEU A 64 1.63 7.45 5.79
CA LEU A 64 2.50 6.48 5.13
C LEU A 64 2.03 6.33 3.69
N GLU A 65 2.95 6.47 2.74
CA GLU A 65 2.65 6.28 1.32
C GLU A 65 3.75 5.45 0.67
N LEU A 66 3.33 4.43 -0.09
CA LEU A 66 4.26 3.56 -0.81
C LEU A 66 3.69 3.21 -2.17
N ALA A 67 4.57 3.08 -3.17
CA ALA A 67 4.20 2.44 -4.41
C ALA A 67 4.32 0.94 -4.20
N THR A 68 3.22 0.22 -4.41
CA THR A 68 3.18 -1.23 -4.22
C THR A 68 2.89 -1.93 -5.54
N ARG A 69 3.45 -3.12 -5.68
CA ARG A 69 3.17 -4.00 -6.81
C ARG A 69 1.92 -4.82 -6.47
N GLU A 70 1.56 -5.79 -7.31
CA GLU A 70 0.36 -6.60 -7.06
C GLU A 70 0.48 -7.47 -5.81
N GLY A 71 -0.65 -7.87 -5.26
CA GLY A 71 -0.70 -8.73 -4.09
C GLY A 71 -2.10 -8.90 -3.57
N PHE A 72 -2.21 -9.04 -2.25
CA PHE A 72 -3.49 -9.27 -1.58
C PHE A 72 -3.58 -8.47 -0.30
N MET A 73 -4.80 -8.13 0.07
CA MET A 73 -5.10 -7.52 1.36
C MET A 73 -6.13 -8.39 2.07
N GLN A 74 -5.80 -8.80 3.29
CA GLN A 74 -6.75 -9.45 4.18
C GLN A 74 -7.12 -8.47 5.28
N ALA A 75 -8.39 -8.13 5.33
CA ALA A 75 -8.90 -7.21 6.32
C ALA A 75 -9.83 -7.97 7.26
N LEU A 76 -9.47 -8.01 8.53
CA LEU A 76 -10.25 -8.63 9.61
C LEU A 76 -10.66 -7.52 10.58
N PRO A 77 -11.70 -7.74 11.42
CA PRO A 77 -12.12 -6.68 12.34
C PRO A 77 -11.02 -6.20 13.28
N ASP A 78 -10.02 -7.05 13.57
CA ASP A 78 -8.96 -6.77 14.54
C ASP A 78 -7.58 -6.55 13.90
N ARG A 79 -7.45 -6.64 12.58
CA ARG A 79 -6.15 -6.41 11.91
C ARG A 79 -6.30 -6.33 10.40
N VAL A 80 -5.33 -5.67 9.78
CA VAL A 80 -5.21 -5.60 8.31
C VAL A 80 -3.82 -6.06 7.92
N THR A 81 -3.74 -7.00 7.00
CA THR A 81 -2.47 -7.49 6.46
C THR A 81 -2.45 -7.30 4.96
N VAL A 82 -1.39 -6.64 4.47
CA VAL A 82 -1.15 -6.45 3.04
C VAL A 82 0.11 -7.19 2.66
N LEU A 83 0.00 -8.09 1.69
CA LEU A 83 1.15 -8.82 1.12
C LEU A 83 1.26 -8.44 -0.34
N VAL A 84 2.37 -7.83 -0.71
CA VAL A 84 2.65 -7.40 -2.09
C VAL A 84 4.04 -7.85 -2.50
N ASP A 85 4.26 -7.98 -3.82
CA ASP A 85 5.55 -8.43 -4.34
C ASP A 85 6.66 -7.42 -4.08
N GLU A 86 6.36 -6.13 -4.18
CA GLU A 86 7.31 -5.05 -3.91
C GLU A 86 6.59 -3.86 -3.30
N ALA A 87 7.29 -3.12 -2.46
CA ALA A 87 6.81 -1.88 -1.88
C ALA A 87 7.98 -0.89 -1.77
N LEU A 88 7.80 0.30 -2.32
CA LEU A 88 8.85 1.33 -2.33
C LEU A 88 8.32 2.61 -1.70
N ARG A 89 9.14 3.18 -0.81
CA ARG A 89 8.90 4.52 -0.27
C ARG A 89 9.38 5.56 -1.27
N PHE A 90 8.98 6.79 -1.05
CA PHE A 90 9.35 7.94 -1.90
C PHE A 90 10.86 7.96 -2.22
N ASP A 91 11.69 7.79 -1.18
CA ASP A 91 13.15 7.90 -1.34
C ASP A 91 13.77 6.72 -2.07
N ASP A 92 13.05 5.63 -2.25
CA ASP A 92 13.55 4.41 -2.88
C ASP A 92 13.26 4.37 -4.38
N VAL A 93 12.53 5.34 -4.91
CA VAL A 93 12.09 5.33 -6.31
C VAL A 93 13.15 5.92 -7.21
N ASP A 94 13.56 5.14 -8.23
CA ASP A 94 14.36 5.63 -9.36
C ASP A 94 13.39 6.12 -10.43
N VAL A 95 13.28 7.44 -10.60
CA VAL A 95 12.32 8.06 -11.50
C VAL A 95 12.56 7.66 -12.96
N ALA A 96 13.81 7.60 -13.40
CA ALA A 96 14.13 7.22 -14.78
C ALA A 96 13.68 5.80 -15.08
N LYS A 97 13.94 4.87 -14.14
CA LYS A 97 13.48 3.48 -14.27
C LYS A 97 11.96 3.41 -14.22
N ALA A 98 11.33 4.21 -13.37
CA ALA A 98 9.87 4.23 -13.26
C ALA A 98 9.22 4.67 -14.58
N ARG A 99 9.83 5.63 -15.29
CA ARG A 99 9.33 6.05 -16.61
C ARG A 99 9.45 4.95 -17.65
N GLU A 100 10.53 4.19 -17.63
CA GLU A 100 10.69 3.05 -18.52
C GLU A 100 9.62 1.97 -18.21
N GLU A 101 9.41 1.69 -16.94
CA GLU A 101 8.40 0.72 -16.52
C GLU A 101 7.00 1.16 -16.92
N ALA A 102 6.67 2.43 -16.77
CA ALA A 102 5.36 2.97 -17.13
C ALA A 102 5.07 2.83 -18.63
N ALA A 103 6.11 2.75 -19.45
CA ALA A 103 5.98 2.56 -20.90
C ALA A 103 6.00 1.08 -21.31
N SER A 104 6.10 0.16 -20.36
CA SER A 104 6.17 -1.28 -20.65
C SER A 104 4.86 -1.80 -21.25
N SER A 105 4.97 -2.81 -22.11
CA SER A 105 3.80 -3.52 -22.62
C SER A 105 3.21 -4.49 -21.59
N ASP A 106 3.96 -4.84 -20.54
CA ASP A 106 3.46 -5.64 -19.44
C ASP A 106 2.64 -4.76 -18.51
N ARG A 107 1.36 -5.10 -18.35
CA ARG A 107 0.41 -4.27 -17.60
C ARG A 107 0.83 -4.05 -16.14
N VAL A 108 1.26 -5.11 -15.46
CA VAL A 108 1.66 -5.01 -14.06
C VAL A 108 2.88 -4.09 -13.92
N THR A 109 3.87 -4.26 -14.76
CA THR A 109 5.07 -3.41 -14.76
C THR A 109 4.72 -1.97 -15.09
N ALA A 110 3.86 -1.75 -16.08
CA ALA A 110 3.43 -0.40 -16.46
C ALA A 110 2.66 0.29 -15.32
N ASP A 111 1.75 -0.42 -14.68
CA ASP A 111 0.96 0.13 -13.58
C ASP A 111 1.84 0.42 -12.36
N PHE A 112 2.83 -0.42 -12.09
CA PHE A 112 3.76 -0.19 -10.98
C PHE A 112 4.65 1.03 -11.26
N GLY A 113 5.16 1.14 -12.49
CA GLY A 113 5.92 2.34 -12.90
C GLY A 113 5.09 3.61 -12.76
N ALA A 114 3.83 3.58 -13.20
CA ALA A 114 2.92 4.70 -13.05
C ALA A 114 2.67 5.06 -11.58
N ALA A 115 2.54 4.05 -10.72
CA ALA A 115 2.37 4.27 -9.27
C ALA A 115 3.59 4.95 -8.66
N LYS A 116 4.80 4.53 -9.06
CA LYS A 116 6.04 5.16 -8.60
C LYS A 116 6.10 6.64 -9.02
N LEU A 117 5.67 6.93 -10.24
CA LEU A 117 5.65 8.32 -10.72
C LEU A 117 4.64 9.16 -9.94
N ARG A 118 3.45 8.62 -9.67
CA ARG A 118 2.47 9.33 -8.85
C ARG A 118 2.99 9.60 -7.44
N LEU A 119 3.64 8.60 -6.84
CA LEU A 119 4.19 8.74 -5.48
C LEU A 119 5.22 9.86 -5.41
N THR A 120 6.05 10.01 -6.44
CA THR A 120 7.13 11.01 -6.46
C THR A 120 6.73 12.33 -7.09
N GLY A 121 5.49 12.46 -7.55
CA GLY A 121 5.00 13.71 -8.14
C GLY A 121 5.43 13.93 -9.59
N HIS A 122 5.82 12.88 -10.25
CA HIS A 122 6.22 12.92 -11.67
C HIS A 122 5.14 12.28 -12.57
#